data_e41014e8c0628c9176d93a86ba38ed78
#
_entry.id   e41014e8c0628c9176d93a86ba38ed78
#
_cell.length_a   1.000
_cell.length_b   1.000
_cell.length_c   1.000
_cell.angle_alpha   90.00
_cell.angle_beta   90.00
_cell.angle_gamma   90.00
#
_symmetry.space_group_name_H-M   'P 1'
#
loop_
_entity.id
_entity.type
_entity.pdbx_description
1 polymer ?
#
loop_
_entity_poly.entity_id
_entity_poly.type
_entity_poly.pdbx_seq_one_letter_code
_entity_poly.pdbx_strand_id
1 'polypeptide(L)'
;GLGILKGKILRIPDKPGFKIPHIGWNSLELTNNGRLFKGIEEQSYVYFVHSYYLEAEDEQIVKASTDYVTHIHASVESGNIFACQFHPEKSGDVGLQILKNFAAL
;
A
#
# COMPACT_ATOMS: atom_id res chain seq x y z
N GLY A 1 1.80 7.72 -14.57
CA GLY A 1 1.62 8.77 -14.12
C GLY A 1 1.89 10.03 -14.89
N LEU A 2 1.62 11.06 -14.21
CA LEU A 2 1.77 12.41 -14.74
C LEU A 2 3.09 13.04 -14.30
N GLY A 3 4.07 12.22 -13.93
CA GLY A 3 5.35 12.71 -13.43
C GLY A 3 5.32 13.18 -11.98
N ILE A 4 4.19 13.05 -11.30
CA ILE A 4 4.02 13.47 -9.91
C ILE A 4 4.58 12.41 -8.97
N LEU A 5 4.28 11.15 -9.27
CA LEU A 5 4.85 10.00 -8.57
C LEU A 5 5.71 9.23 -9.56
N LYS A 6 7.01 9.18 -9.30
CA LYS A 6 7.93 8.46 -10.15
C LYS A 6 8.01 7.00 -9.73
N GLY A 7 7.93 6.12 -10.71
CA GLY A 7 8.00 4.69 -10.48
C GLY A 7 7.51 3.92 -11.68
N LYS A 8 7.38 2.61 -11.49
CA LYS A 8 6.92 1.69 -12.52
C LYS A 8 5.66 0.99 -12.05
N ILE A 9 4.75 0.68 -12.98
CA ILE A 9 3.62 -0.19 -12.73
C ILE A 9 3.98 -1.56 -13.29
N LEU A 10 4.05 -2.54 -12.44
CA LEU A 10 4.47 -3.90 -12.79
C LEU A 10 3.36 -4.89 -12.50
N ARG A 11 3.28 -5.96 -13.30
CA ARG A 11 2.38 -7.06 -13.00
C ARG A 11 3.02 -7.96 -11.95
N ILE A 12 2.22 -8.46 -11.00
CA ILE A 12 2.70 -9.44 -10.03
C ILE A 12 3.14 -10.69 -10.78
N PRO A 13 4.39 -11.18 -10.58
CA PRO A 13 4.89 -12.36 -11.30
C PRO A 13 4.09 -13.62 -10.94
N ASP A 14 3.92 -14.51 -11.91
CA ASP A 14 3.31 -15.81 -11.68
C ASP A 14 4.22 -16.66 -10.81
N LYS A 15 3.65 -17.28 -9.77
CA LYS A 15 4.39 -18.19 -8.89
C LYS A 15 3.47 -19.32 -8.46
N PRO A 16 3.89 -20.59 -8.54
CA PRO A 16 3.07 -21.72 -8.09
C PRO A 16 2.62 -21.53 -6.64
N GLY A 17 1.33 -21.79 -6.39
CA GLY A 17 0.74 -21.64 -5.06
C GLY A 17 0.21 -20.24 -4.76
N PHE A 18 0.42 -19.28 -5.65
CA PHE A 18 -0.08 -17.92 -5.49
C PHE A 18 -1.04 -17.57 -6.63
N LYS A 19 -2.17 -16.98 -6.27
CA LYS A 19 -3.18 -16.56 -7.26
C LYS A 19 -2.96 -15.12 -7.67
N ILE A 20 -3.15 -14.83 -8.94
CA ILE A 20 -3.18 -13.48 -9.49
C ILE A 20 -4.59 -13.25 -10.03
N PRO A 21 -5.33 -12.22 -9.60
CA PRO A 21 -4.91 -11.11 -8.72
C PRO A 21 -4.68 -11.53 -7.28
N HIS A 22 -3.91 -10.71 -6.56
CA HIS A 22 -3.76 -10.80 -5.11
C HIS A 22 -5.07 -10.37 -4.47
N ILE A 23 -5.80 -11.30 -3.88
CA ILE A 23 -7.07 -11.05 -3.23
C ILE A 23 -7.00 -11.58 -1.80
N GLY A 24 -7.28 -10.71 -0.83
CA GLY A 24 -7.35 -11.11 0.56
C GLY A 24 -6.61 -10.16 1.49
N TRP A 25 -6.51 -10.59 2.74
CA TRP A 25 -5.87 -9.81 3.80
C TRP A 25 -4.38 -10.08 3.83
N ASN A 26 -3.60 -9.03 3.97
CA ASN A 26 -2.16 -9.16 4.15
C ASN A 26 -1.67 -8.06 5.09
N SER A 27 -0.56 -8.32 5.78
CA SER A 27 -0.01 -7.37 6.74
C SER A 27 0.81 -6.29 6.06
N LEU A 28 0.87 -5.12 6.69
CA LEU A 28 1.68 -4.00 6.23
C LEU A 28 2.92 -3.86 7.08
N GLU A 29 4.02 -3.57 6.40
CA GLU A 29 5.27 -3.14 7.02
C GLU A 29 5.31 -1.62 6.87
N LEU A 30 5.30 -0.88 7.99
CA LEU A 30 5.23 0.58 7.97
C LEU A 30 6.63 1.18 7.98
N THR A 31 6.84 2.18 7.15
CA THR A 31 8.14 2.85 7.02
C THR A 31 7.96 4.35 6.85
N ASN A 32 9.02 5.09 7.13
CA ASN A 32 9.13 6.53 6.81
C ASN A 32 8.02 7.43 7.40
N ASN A 33 7.38 7.01 8.51
CA ASN A 33 6.41 7.84 9.25
C ASN A 33 5.32 8.47 8.38
N GLY A 34 4.58 7.63 7.63
CA GLY A 34 3.49 8.09 6.77
C GLY A 34 2.35 8.71 7.56
N ARG A 35 1.81 9.83 7.09
CA ARG A 35 0.72 10.54 7.77
C ARG A 35 -0.58 9.73 7.81
N LEU A 36 -0.84 8.90 6.79
CA LEU A 36 -2.01 8.03 6.77
C LEU A 36 -1.95 6.93 7.83
N PHE A 37 -0.77 6.61 8.32
CA PHE A 37 -0.55 5.48 9.22
C PHE A 37 -0.35 5.89 10.67
N LYS A 38 -0.64 7.14 11.01
CA LYS A 38 -0.56 7.62 12.39
C LYS A 38 -1.54 6.84 13.26
N GLY A 39 -1.03 6.20 14.31
CA GLY A 39 -1.85 5.39 15.21
C GLY A 39 -2.13 3.97 14.69
N ILE A 40 -1.58 3.60 13.55
CA ILE A 40 -1.70 2.24 13.00
C ILE A 40 -0.53 1.40 13.51
N GLU A 41 -0.83 0.21 14.03
CA GLU A 41 0.19 -0.70 14.52
C GLU A 41 0.94 -1.37 13.37
N GLU A 42 2.23 -1.65 13.59
CA GLU A 42 3.04 -2.45 12.69
C GLU A 42 2.40 -3.82 12.48
N GLN A 43 2.51 -4.37 11.27
CA GLN A 43 1.92 -5.65 10.89
C GLN A 43 0.39 -5.68 10.91
N SER A 44 -0.26 -4.52 10.87
CA SER A 44 -1.73 -4.45 10.72
C SER A 44 -2.16 -5.03 9.38
N TYR A 45 -3.29 -5.73 9.35
CA TYR A 45 -3.82 -6.36 8.13
C TYR A 45 -4.78 -5.45 7.39
N VAL A 46 -4.64 -5.41 6.08
CA VAL A 46 -5.53 -4.67 5.18
C VAL A 46 -5.92 -5.55 4.00
N TYR A 47 -6.99 -5.18 3.30
CA TYR A 47 -7.55 -5.98 2.21
C TYR A 47 -7.03 -5.53 0.85
N PHE A 48 -6.51 -6.49 0.08
CA PHE A 48 -5.94 -6.28 -1.25
C PHE A 48 -6.79 -6.94 -2.34
N VAL A 49 -6.94 -6.26 -3.47
CA VAL A 49 -7.46 -6.82 -4.71
C VAL A 49 -6.70 -6.16 -5.85
N HIS A 50 -5.64 -6.80 -6.35
CA HIS A 50 -4.85 -6.20 -7.44
C HIS A 50 -4.00 -7.23 -8.17
N SER A 51 -3.72 -6.94 -9.46
CA SER A 51 -2.81 -7.74 -10.29
C SER A 51 -1.52 -6.98 -10.62
N TYR A 52 -1.56 -5.67 -10.48
CA TYR A 52 -0.43 -4.78 -10.76
C TYR A 52 -0.06 -4.02 -9.50
N TYR A 53 1.20 -3.62 -9.40
CA TYR A 53 1.64 -2.87 -8.25
C TYR A 53 2.61 -1.76 -8.67
N LEU A 54 2.70 -0.72 -7.85
CA LEU A 54 3.64 0.36 -8.03
C LEU A 54 4.98 -0.03 -7.41
N GLU A 55 6.05 0.16 -8.18
CA GLU A 55 7.41 0.13 -7.64
C GLU A 55 7.93 1.56 -7.68
N ALA A 56 7.93 2.23 -6.53
CA ALA A 56 8.34 3.63 -6.44
C ALA A 56 9.85 3.74 -6.67
N GLU A 57 10.24 4.77 -7.43
CA GLU A 57 11.64 5.04 -7.71
C GLU A 57 12.35 5.58 -6.47
N ASP A 58 11.67 6.41 -5.68
CA ASP A 58 12.19 6.96 -4.43
C ASP A 58 11.58 6.21 -3.25
N GLU A 59 12.38 5.42 -2.55
CA GLU A 59 11.91 4.63 -1.42
C GLU A 59 11.47 5.49 -0.23
N GLN A 60 11.90 6.73 -0.15
CA GLN A 60 11.50 7.62 0.94
C GLN A 60 10.02 7.98 0.90
N ILE A 61 9.38 7.90 -0.26
CA ILE A 61 7.94 8.15 -0.38
C ILE A 61 7.12 6.91 -0.01
N VAL A 62 7.73 5.74 0.10
CA VAL A 62 7.04 4.50 0.47
C VAL A 62 6.76 4.52 1.97
N LYS A 63 5.49 4.45 2.34
CA LYS A 63 5.06 4.53 3.75
C LYS A 63 4.58 3.19 4.29
N ALA A 64 4.19 2.27 3.41
CA ALA A 64 3.82 0.92 3.78
C ALA A 64 4.16 -0.04 2.64
N SER A 65 4.54 -1.25 2.99
CA SER A 65 4.82 -2.30 2.02
C SER A 65 4.26 -3.63 2.49
N THR A 66 4.13 -4.56 1.57
CA THR A 66 3.68 -5.92 1.87
C THR A 66 4.43 -6.89 0.96
N ASP A 67 4.46 -8.16 1.36
CA ASP A 67 5.08 -9.21 0.56
C ASP A 67 4.00 -10.15 0.04
N TYR A 68 3.89 -10.27 -1.27
CA TYR A 68 3.05 -11.25 -1.94
C TYR A 68 3.69 -11.60 -3.27
N VAL A 69 4.34 -12.75 -3.34
CA VAL A 69 5.19 -13.19 -4.46
C VAL A 69 6.46 -12.33 -4.53
N THR A 70 6.31 -11.02 -4.48
CA THR A 70 7.40 -10.04 -4.50
C THR A 70 7.13 -8.96 -3.46
N HIS A 71 8.10 -8.10 -3.21
CA HIS A 71 7.95 -6.97 -2.31
C HIS A 71 7.14 -5.88 -3.02
N ILE A 72 6.03 -5.48 -2.40
CA ILE A 72 5.08 -4.53 -2.98
C ILE A 72 5.04 -3.25 -2.15
N HIS A 73 5.22 -2.10 -2.82
CA HIS A 73 5.03 -0.79 -2.19
C HIS A 73 3.52 -0.54 -2.07
N ALA A 74 2.98 -0.83 -0.90
CA ALA A 74 1.52 -0.84 -0.68
C ALA A 74 0.94 0.57 -0.53
N SER A 75 1.73 1.53 -0.07
CA SER A 75 1.28 2.92 0.06
C SER A 75 2.44 3.87 -0.10
N VAL A 76 2.21 4.96 -0.83
CA VAL A 76 3.19 6.02 -1.03
C VAL A 76 2.57 7.37 -0.70
N GLU A 77 3.42 8.28 -0.25
CA GLU A 77 3.04 9.65 0.08
C GLU A 77 4.11 10.59 -0.44
N SER A 78 3.71 11.56 -1.27
CA SER A 78 4.62 12.59 -1.80
C SER A 78 3.91 13.92 -1.73
N GLY A 79 4.33 14.78 -0.78
CA GLY A 79 3.65 16.05 -0.54
C GLY A 79 2.20 15.84 -0.14
N ASN A 80 1.26 16.33 -0.94
CA ASN A 80 -0.17 16.15 -0.71
C ASN A 80 -0.76 15.01 -1.54
N ILE A 81 0.07 14.18 -2.15
CA ILE A 81 -0.37 13.04 -2.96
C ILE A 81 -0.23 11.77 -2.17
N PHE A 82 -1.32 11.00 -2.08
CA PHE A 82 -1.39 9.74 -1.37
C PHE A 82 -1.92 8.67 -2.30
N ALA A 83 -1.32 7.50 -2.24
CA ALA A 83 -1.79 6.36 -3.01
C ALA A 83 -1.70 5.10 -2.16
N CYS A 84 -2.73 4.25 -2.27
CA CYS A 84 -2.77 2.95 -1.59
C CYS A 84 -3.08 1.86 -2.60
N GLN A 85 -2.37 0.74 -2.48
CA GLN A 85 -2.62 -0.45 -3.30
C GLN A 85 -3.77 -1.29 -2.72
N PHE A 86 -4.02 -1.17 -1.43
CA PHE A 86 -5.11 -1.85 -0.75
C PHE A 86 -6.37 -0.97 -0.70
N HIS A 87 -7.47 -1.56 -0.24
CA HIS A 87 -8.76 -0.88 -0.11
C HIS A 87 -9.01 -0.52 1.36
N PRO A 88 -8.76 0.74 1.80
CA PRO A 88 -9.05 1.12 3.18
C PRO A 88 -10.51 0.91 3.57
N GLU A 89 -11.44 1.19 2.64
CA GLU A 89 -12.88 1.03 2.89
C GLU A 89 -13.29 -0.43 3.16
N LYS A 90 -12.44 -1.39 2.81
CA LYS A 90 -12.68 -2.83 3.04
C LYS A 90 -11.74 -3.42 4.08
N SER A 91 -10.98 -2.60 4.78
CA SER A 91 -9.91 -3.04 5.68
C SER A 91 -10.28 -2.91 7.17
N GLY A 92 -11.57 -2.93 7.48
CA GLY A 92 -12.04 -2.94 8.87
C GLY A 92 -11.62 -1.69 9.65
N ASP A 93 -11.31 -1.87 10.93
CA ASP A 93 -10.95 -0.75 11.82
C ASP A 93 -9.65 -0.08 11.41
N VAL A 94 -8.69 -0.84 10.91
CA VAL A 94 -7.42 -0.30 10.40
C VAL A 94 -7.70 0.64 9.23
N GLY A 95 -8.52 0.19 8.29
CA GLY A 95 -8.91 1.01 7.14
C GLY A 95 -9.67 2.27 7.54
N LEU A 96 -10.57 2.16 8.52
CA LEU A 96 -11.32 3.30 9.03
C LEU A 96 -10.37 4.35 9.65
N GLN A 97 -9.37 3.91 10.40
CA GLN A 97 -8.38 4.81 10.99
C GLN A 97 -7.57 5.52 9.90
N ILE A 98 -7.19 4.80 8.85
CA ILE A 98 -6.47 5.39 7.72
C ILE A 98 -7.31 6.47 7.04
N LEU A 99 -8.61 6.20 6.82
CA LEU A 99 -9.52 7.17 6.22
C LEU A 99 -9.70 8.40 7.11
N LYS A 100 -9.78 8.21 8.42
CA LYS A 100 -9.86 9.32 9.38
C LYS A 100 -8.58 10.16 9.35
N ASN A 101 -7.42 9.53 9.26
CA ASN A 101 -6.15 10.23 9.16
C ASN A 101 -6.11 11.07 7.88
N PHE A 102 -6.58 10.53 6.77
CA PHE A 102 -6.65 11.26 5.50
C PHE A 102 -7.58 12.47 5.61
N ALA A 103 -8.75 12.29 6.22
CA ALA A 103 -9.74 13.38 6.38
C ALA A 103 -9.23 14.50 7.30
N ALA A 104 -8.28 14.21 8.18
CA ALA A 104 -7.73 15.18 9.13
C ALA A 104 -6.52 15.98 8.57
N LEU A 105 -6.09 15.68 7.35
CA LEU A 105 -4.95 16.36 6.73
C LEU A 105 -5.27 17.78 6.26
#